data_08f38f44096e3616c4cea007513e9208
#
_entry.id   08f38f44096e3616c4cea007513e9208
#
_cell.length_a   1.000
_cell.length_b   1.000
_cell.length_c   1.000
_cell.angle_alpha   90.00
_cell.angle_beta   90.00
_cell.angle_gamma   90.00
#
_symmetry.space_group_name_H-M   'P 1'
#
loop_
_entity.id
_entity.type
_entity.pdbx_description
1 polymer ?
#
loop_
_entity_poly.entity_id
_entity_poly.type
_entity_poly.pdbx_seq_one_letter_code
_entity_poly.pdbx_strand_id
1 'polypeptide(L)'
;MHKDKKSNHCRYDQGVFSYALIVPLLVFFSTQLLANVPGLEPKKQWDLDGYIKYMATYALPDNQTNTLDHLVHNRINVEYRFSSDWRVNIGMRNRVLWGDAADFPLYADLVSLDNGYFDLSKNWREDGVIFNTQLDRFNISWQREDRGARVGRFRVNWSMNTVWNPNDIYNAYSIYDFDYEERAGTDAIMVSYHLGFADGVELVFAPARRSGQDSTALRYFANQSGWDYQMIVGRSRLDYVLGIGFSTDIYDAGLRGELSWFDPVDSNYQGTPTQKTAVASVETDYSFGGQRSWLGRFAWLYISEPQEVTSALTYLNLPLDAKTLSFTHHTWYSDLSFDLTPLNRLTLSASYYDDNSYFVGLSSSYSLANDWQLLTVIQNFGGSRDSVFGEEPTTLLFANIKYSF
;
A
#
# COMPACT_ATOMS: atom_id res chain seq x y z
N MET A 1 37.45 61.74 31.17
CA MET A 1 37.55 60.48 31.91
C MET A 1 36.95 59.39 31.01
N HIS A 2 37.87 58.75 30.29
CA HIS A 2 37.54 57.67 29.30
C HIS A 2 37.22 56.39 30.04
N LYS A 3 36.21 55.66 29.53
CA LYS A 3 36.07 54.23 29.75
C LYS A 3 35.67 53.51 28.43
N ASP A 4 36.68 52.80 27.94
CA ASP A 4 36.63 51.92 26.81
C ASP A 4 35.58 50.74 27.07
N LYS A 5 34.72 50.49 26.09
CA LYS A 5 33.97 49.25 26.00
C LYS A 5 34.62 48.33 24.97
N LYS A 6 35.27 47.29 25.44
CA LYS A 6 35.77 46.17 24.66
C LYS A 6 34.58 45.40 24.03
N SER A 7 34.56 45.34 22.70
CA SER A 7 33.68 44.43 21.95
C SER A 7 34.29 43.03 21.95
N ASN A 8 33.60 42.08 22.49
CA ASN A 8 33.93 40.65 22.34
C ASN A 8 33.39 40.14 21.01
N HIS A 9 34.32 39.94 20.05
CA HIS A 9 34.04 39.14 18.85
C HIS A 9 34.03 37.66 19.23
N CYS A 10 32.86 37.07 19.20
CA CYS A 10 32.68 35.61 19.24
C CYS A 10 33.09 35.09 17.85
N ARG A 11 34.25 34.45 17.74
CA ARG A 11 34.63 33.67 16.56
C ARG A 11 33.77 32.39 16.54
N TYR A 12 32.92 32.28 15.55
CA TYR A 12 32.33 30.99 15.17
C TYR A 12 33.42 30.16 14.51
N ASP A 13 33.79 29.10 15.20
CA ASP A 13 34.69 28.06 14.68
C ASP A 13 33.89 27.27 13.67
N GLN A 14 34.21 27.40 12.38
CA GLN A 14 33.64 26.56 11.32
C GLN A 14 34.28 25.19 11.44
N GLY A 15 33.63 24.33 12.20
CA GLY A 15 33.91 22.88 12.16
C GLY A 15 33.58 22.35 10.77
N VAL A 16 34.62 22.05 10.01
CA VAL A 16 34.53 21.31 8.75
C VAL A 16 33.99 19.90 9.07
N PHE A 17 32.69 19.72 8.98
CA PHE A 17 32.11 18.39 8.94
C PHE A 17 32.39 17.78 7.55
N SER A 18 33.39 16.91 7.51
CA SER A 18 33.58 16.00 6.39
C SER A 18 32.33 15.14 6.25
N TYR A 19 31.50 15.49 5.28
CA TYR A 19 30.39 14.60 4.85
C TYR A 19 31.03 13.39 4.18
N ALA A 20 31.16 12.31 4.94
CA ALA A 20 31.36 11.01 4.36
C ALA A 20 30.07 10.65 3.59
N LEU A 21 30.11 10.86 2.28
CA LEU A 21 29.13 10.31 1.35
C LEU A 21 29.15 8.80 1.55
N ILE A 22 28.19 8.27 2.29
CA ILE A 22 27.91 6.84 2.30
C ILE A 22 27.21 6.55 0.97
N VAL A 23 28.00 6.44 -0.08
CA VAL A 23 27.58 5.78 -1.31
C VAL A 23 27.37 4.32 -0.92
N PRO A 24 26.16 3.76 -1.02
CA PRO A 24 26.00 2.31 -0.82
C PRO A 24 26.83 1.63 -1.89
N LEU A 25 27.89 0.97 -1.47
CA LEU A 25 28.74 0.16 -2.32
C LEU A 25 27.84 -0.96 -2.86
N LEU A 26 27.40 -0.82 -4.10
CA LEU A 26 26.77 -1.89 -4.86
C LEU A 26 27.81 -2.97 -5.08
N VAL A 27 27.91 -3.88 -4.12
CA VAL A 27 28.70 -5.10 -4.27
C VAL A 27 27.93 -5.99 -5.23
N PHE A 28 28.29 -5.95 -6.49
CA PHE A 28 27.87 -6.95 -7.46
C PHE A 28 28.48 -8.30 -7.06
N PHE A 29 27.77 -9.08 -6.29
CA PHE A 29 28.03 -10.49 -6.21
C PHE A 29 27.51 -11.14 -7.49
N SER A 30 28.40 -11.37 -8.44
CA SER A 30 28.16 -12.32 -9.52
C SER A 30 28.01 -13.69 -8.90
N THR A 31 26.77 -14.12 -8.62
CA THR A 31 26.49 -15.52 -8.28
C THR A 31 26.74 -16.34 -9.52
N GLN A 32 27.80 -17.18 -9.50
CA GLN A 32 27.99 -18.18 -10.50
C GLN A 32 26.77 -19.11 -10.48
N LEU A 33 26.04 -19.14 -11.60
CA LEU A 33 25.00 -20.15 -11.86
C LEU A 33 25.66 -21.53 -11.91
N LEU A 34 25.83 -22.16 -10.76
CA LEU A 34 26.01 -23.59 -10.69
C LEU A 34 24.63 -24.20 -10.95
N ALA A 35 24.52 -25.01 -11.99
CA ALA A 35 23.31 -25.76 -12.30
C ALA A 35 23.00 -26.69 -11.13
N ASN A 36 22.06 -26.32 -10.29
CA ASN A 36 21.70 -27.03 -9.07
C ASN A 36 20.60 -28.05 -9.36
N VAL A 37 20.84 -29.30 -8.92
CA VAL A 37 19.82 -30.34 -8.99
C VAL A 37 18.76 -30.06 -7.93
N PRO A 38 17.46 -29.88 -8.30
CA PRO A 38 16.42 -29.59 -7.33
C PRO A 38 16.39 -30.69 -6.24
N GLY A 39 16.51 -30.27 -4.97
CA GLY A 39 16.41 -31.14 -3.81
C GLY A 39 17.74 -31.50 -3.09
N LEU A 40 18.89 -31.07 -3.59
CA LEU A 40 20.22 -31.35 -2.98
C LEU A 40 20.90 -30.11 -2.36
N GLU A 41 20.31 -28.92 -2.48
CA GLU A 41 20.88 -27.73 -1.83
C GLU A 41 20.53 -27.66 -0.35
N PRO A 42 21.46 -27.31 0.52
CA PRO A 42 21.14 -26.92 1.87
C PRO A 42 20.22 -25.69 1.78
N LYS A 43 19.08 -25.69 2.51
CA LYS A 43 18.19 -24.54 2.59
C LYS A 43 19.02 -23.32 2.97
N LYS A 44 19.05 -22.32 2.08
CA LYS A 44 19.70 -21.04 2.39
C LYS A 44 19.11 -20.48 3.68
N GLN A 45 19.96 -20.09 4.62
CA GLN A 45 19.51 -19.50 5.87
C GLN A 45 19.00 -18.08 5.69
N TRP A 46 19.41 -17.41 4.61
CA TRP A 46 18.99 -16.05 4.28
C TRP A 46 18.65 -15.92 2.80
N ASP A 47 17.70 -15.08 2.52
CA ASP A 47 17.35 -14.62 1.18
C ASP A 47 17.45 -13.09 1.16
N LEU A 48 17.93 -12.56 0.04
CA LEU A 48 18.01 -11.13 -0.25
C LEU A 48 17.38 -10.93 -1.62
N ASP A 49 16.38 -10.08 -1.69
CA ASP A 49 15.74 -9.64 -2.92
C ASP A 49 15.42 -8.14 -2.85
N GLY A 50 15.09 -7.58 -3.98
CA GLY A 50 14.72 -6.18 -4.01
C GLY A 50 14.60 -5.64 -5.42
N TYR A 51 14.45 -4.32 -5.50
CA TYR A 51 14.42 -3.62 -6.77
C TYR A 51 14.91 -2.18 -6.64
N ILE A 52 15.27 -1.63 -7.77
CA ILE A 52 15.42 -0.19 -7.97
C ILE A 52 14.54 0.21 -9.15
N LYS A 53 13.76 1.27 -9.01
CA LYS A 53 12.95 1.81 -10.10
C LYS A 53 13.07 3.32 -10.17
N TYR A 54 12.97 3.82 -11.39
CA TYR A 54 12.80 5.24 -11.67
C TYR A 54 11.41 5.47 -12.24
N MET A 55 10.71 6.48 -11.76
CA MET A 55 9.40 6.89 -12.27
C MET A 55 9.38 8.38 -12.56
N ALA A 56 8.86 8.75 -13.69
CA ALA A 56 8.47 10.11 -14.04
C ALA A 56 6.94 10.20 -14.02
N THR A 57 6.40 11.24 -13.39
CA THR A 57 4.97 11.56 -13.32
C THR A 57 4.73 12.92 -13.94
N TYR A 58 3.88 12.99 -14.95
CA TYR A 58 3.45 14.24 -15.57
C TYR A 58 1.96 14.44 -15.31
N ALA A 59 1.62 15.51 -14.58
CA ALA A 59 0.24 15.84 -14.26
C ALA A 59 -0.25 16.99 -15.15
N LEU A 60 -1.46 16.82 -15.68
CA LEU A 60 -2.16 17.71 -16.60
C LEU A 60 -3.52 18.07 -15.98
N PRO A 61 -3.59 18.96 -15.00
CA PRO A 61 -4.86 19.48 -14.48
C PRO A 61 -5.42 20.50 -15.46
N ASP A 62 -6.76 20.52 -15.66
CA ASP A 62 -7.41 21.39 -16.63
C ASP A 62 -7.23 22.89 -16.33
N ASN A 63 -7.18 23.26 -15.04
CA ASN A 63 -7.21 24.67 -14.60
C ASN A 63 -5.96 25.12 -13.83
N GLN A 64 -4.90 24.29 -13.81
CA GLN A 64 -3.66 24.59 -13.09
C GLN A 64 -2.45 24.39 -14.01
N THR A 65 -1.26 24.76 -13.52
CA THR A 65 -0.01 24.53 -14.23
C THR A 65 0.33 23.03 -14.23
N ASN A 66 0.75 22.52 -15.39
CA ASN A 66 1.26 21.16 -15.50
C ASN A 66 2.48 20.97 -14.60
N THR A 67 2.61 19.81 -14.00
CA THR A 67 3.74 19.48 -13.14
C THR A 67 4.48 18.24 -13.62
N LEU A 68 5.78 18.21 -13.38
CA LEU A 68 6.65 17.08 -13.67
C LEU A 68 7.43 16.69 -12.42
N ASP A 69 7.21 15.45 -11.97
CA ASP A 69 7.83 14.90 -10.79
C ASP A 69 8.61 13.64 -11.10
N HIS A 70 9.65 13.41 -10.32
CA HIS A 70 10.55 12.28 -10.46
C HIS A 70 10.71 11.54 -9.15
N LEU A 71 10.77 10.22 -9.22
CA LEU A 71 11.00 9.34 -8.09
C LEU A 71 12.01 8.26 -8.45
N VAL A 72 13.08 8.15 -7.68
CA VAL A 72 13.87 6.92 -7.59
C VAL A 72 13.44 6.18 -6.34
N HIS A 73 13.04 4.93 -6.49
CA HIS A 73 12.57 4.08 -5.41
C HIS A 73 13.41 2.80 -5.39
N ASN A 74 14.08 2.57 -4.27
CA ASN A 74 14.82 1.34 -3.99
C ASN A 74 14.17 0.58 -2.85
N ARG A 75 14.05 -0.72 -3.01
CA ARG A 75 13.60 -1.63 -1.96
C ARG A 75 14.61 -2.75 -1.76
N ILE A 76 14.83 -3.09 -0.51
CA ILE A 76 15.67 -4.21 -0.08
C ILE A 76 14.87 -5.03 0.90
N ASN A 77 14.70 -6.32 0.62
CA ASN A 77 14.08 -7.30 1.50
C ASN A 77 15.14 -8.33 1.95
N VAL A 78 15.14 -8.63 3.22
CA VAL A 78 16.01 -9.65 3.82
C VAL A 78 15.15 -10.60 4.64
N GLU A 79 15.21 -11.89 4.35
CA GLU A 79 14.67 -12.92 5.22
C GLU A 79 15.81 -13.73 5.79
N TYR A 80 15.82 -13.93 7.11
CA TYR A 80 16.76 -14.80 7.80
C TYR A 80 16.03 -15.90 8.57
N ARG A 81 16.40 -17.16 8.31
CA ARG A 81 15.83 -18.36 8.91
C ARG A 81 16.79 -18.91 9.96
N PHE A 82 16.52 -18.65 11.24
CA PHE A 82 17.31 -19.21 12.35
C PHE A 82 17.15 -20.72 12.46
N SER A 83 15.95 -21.23 12.17
CA SER A 83 15.60 -22.63 12.17
C SER A 83 14.42 -22.89 11.24
N SER A 84 13.89 -24.11 11.23
CA SER A 84 12.65 -24.45 10.54
C SER A 84 11.46 -23.63 11.02
N ASP A 85 11.46 -23.22 12.28
CA ASP A 85 10.32 -22.63 12.97
C ASP A 85 10.41 -21.11 13.09
N TRP A 86 11.62 -20.54 13.05
CA TRP A 86 11.85 -19.12 13.30
C TRP A 86 12.40 -18.36 12.10
N ARG A 87 11.82 -17.21 11.79
CA ARG A 87 12.26 -16.31 10.72
C ARG A 87 12.24 -14.85 11.19
N VAL A 88 13.17 -14.08 10.65
CA VAL A 88 13.16 -12.60 10.72
C VAL A 88 13.01 -12.05 9.32
N ASN A 89 12.14 -11.08 9.16
CA ASN A 89 11.95 -10.36 7.90
C ASN A 89 12.23 -8.87 8.13
N ILE A 90 13.04 -8.30 7.25
CA ILE A 90 13.39 -6.88 7.20
C ILE A 90 13.10 -6.37 5.80
N GLY A 91 12.31 -5.32 5.67
CA GLY A 91 12.07 -4.64 4.40
C GLY A 91 12.31 -3.14 4.56
N MET A 92 13.23 -2.63 3.77
CA MET A 92 13.60 -1.21 3.76
C MET A 92 13.27 -0.59 2.43
N ARG A 93 12.63 0.57 2.46
CA ARG A 93 12.27 1.39 1.31
C ARG A 93 13.04 2.69 1.36
N ASN A 94 13.73 3.02 0.27
CA ASN A 94 14.42 4.29 0.12
C ASN A 94 13.87 5.01 -1.11
N ARG A 95 13.57 6.31 -0.97
CA ARG A 95 13.01 7.14 -2.04
C ARG A 95 13.81 8.42 -2.17
N VAL A 96 14.01 8.83 -3.41
CA VAL A 96 14.54 10.16 -3.77
C VAL A 96 13.53 10.80 -4.69
N LEU A 97 12.96 11.93 -4.27
CA LEU A 97 11.92 12.66 -4.99
C LEU A 97 12.41 14.06 -5.33
N TRP A 98 12.14 14.51 -6.54
CA TRP A 98 12.40 15.87 -7.01
C TRP A 98 11.41 16.23 -8.11
N GLY A 99 11.26 17.53 -8.37
CA GLY A 99 10.32 18.08 -9.32
C GLY A 99 9.39 19.09 -8.67
N ASP A 100 8.33 19.43 -9.36
CA ASP A 100 7.44 20.52 -8.95
C ASP A 100 6.76 20.25 -7.59
N ALA A 101 6.34 18.98 -7.31
CA ALA A 101 5.74 18.62 -6.03
C ALA A 101 6.73 18.72 -4.85
N ALA A 102 8.02 18.48 -5.09
CA ALA A 102 9.04 18.55 -4.04
C ALA A 102 9.26 19.99 -3.54
N ASP A 103 8.86 21.00 -4.30
CA ASP A 103 8.93 22.41 -3.89
C ASP A 103 7.85 22.79 -2.86
N PHE A 104 6.77 22.02 -2.75
CA PHE A 104 5.75 22.27 -1.73
C PHE A 104 6.26 21.89 -0.34
N PRO A 105 6.21 22.83 0.64
CA PRO A 105 6.74 22.58 1.98
C PRO A 105 6.16 21.35 2.68
N LEU A 106 4.86 21.10 2.54
CA LEU A 106 4.15 19.99 3.19
C LEU A 106 4.37 18.63 2.50
N TYR A 107 4.87 18.60 1.27
CA TYR A 107 5.02 17.35 0.53
C TYR A 107 6.05 16.40 1.19
N ALA A 108 7.14 16.94 1.72
CA ALA A 108 8.11 16.17 2.47
C ALA A 108 7.49 15.48 3.70
N ASP A 109 6.61 16.18 4.41
CA ASP A 109 5.91 15.62 5.57
C ASP A 109 4.94 14.51 5.16
N LEU A 110 4.20 14.70 4.06
CA LEU A 110 3.31 13.67 3.50
C LEU A 110 4.08 12.42 3.09
N VAL A 111 5.23 12.57 2.43
CA VAL A 111 6.09 11.44 2.04
C VAL A 111 6.61 10.67 3.24
N SER A 112 6.81 11.32 4.40
CA SER A 112 7.34 10.68 5.61
C SER A 112 6.28 10.04 6.50
N LEU A 113 5.00 10.21 6.21
CA LEU A 113 3.93 9.70 7.08
C LEU A 113 4.13 8.21 7.36
N ASP A 114 4.25 7.91 8.63
CA ASP A 114 4.30 6.55 9.18
C ASP A 114 3.18 6.38 10.20
N ASN A 115 2.16 5.63 9.83
CA ASN A 115 0.99 5.39 10.66
C ASN A 115 1.20 4.27 11.70
N GLY A 116 2.38 3.63 11.73
CA GLY A 116 2.74 2.61 12.72
C GLY A 116 2.90 3.20 14.13
N TYR A 117 2.95 2.33 15.14
CA TYR A 117 3.23 2.70 16.53
C TYR A 117 4.65 3.28 16.67
N PHE A 118 5.64 2.63 16.08
CA PHE A 118 7.00 3.14 15.96
C PHE A 118 7.10 4.08 14.76
N ASP A 119 7.88 5.16 14.90
CA ASP A 119 8.24 6.02 13.78
C ASP A 119 9.49 5.47 13.11
N LEU A 120 9.30 4.72 12.04
CA LEU A 120 10.37 4.08 11.29
C LEU A 120 10.57 4.72 9.90
N SER A 121 10.11 5.96 9.73
CA SER A 121 10.31 6.76 8.51
C SER A 121 11.11 8.02 8.82
N LYS A 122 12.05 8.38 7.96
CA LYS A 122 12.87 9.58 8.11
C LYS A 122 13.07 10.28 6.78
N ASN A 123 12.89 11.60 6.80
CA ASN A 123 13.12 12.48 5.66
C ASN A 123 14.33 13.38 5.87
N TRP A 124 14.96 13.72 4.76
CA TRP A 124 15.86 14.85 4.60
C TRP A 124 15.44 15.64 3.37
N ARG A 125 15.42 16.95 3.43
CA ARG A 125 15.15 17.82 2.30
C ARG A 125 16.32 18.78 2.11
N GLU A 126 16.82 18.86 0.88
CA GLU A 126 17.89 19.75 0.48
C GLU A 126 17.69 20.18 -0.97
N ASP A 127 17.68 21.47 -1.24
CA ASP A 127 17.62 22.07 -2.59
C ASP A 127 16.52 21.48 -3.52
N GLY A 128 15.30 21.35 -3.01
CA GLY A 128 14.18 20.82 -3.81
C GLY A 128 14.19 19.28 -3.99
N VAL A 129 15.15 18.59 -3.34
CA VAL A 129 15.21 17.13 -3.32
C VAL A 129 14.79 16.58 -1.96
N ILE A 130 13.91 15.59 -1.95
CA ILE A 130 13.47 14.90 -0.75
C ILE A 130 14.05 13.49 -0.75
N PHE A 131 14.78 13.17 0.31
CA PHE A 131 15.25 11.81 0.58
C PHE A 131 14.39 11.23 1.69
N ASN A 132 13.82 10.05 1.45
CA ASN A 132 13.05 9.32 2.46
C ASN A 132 13.58 7.90 2.60
N THR A 133 13.79 7.46 3.83
CA THR A 133 14.03 6.05 4.15
C THR A 133 12.98 5.57 5.13
N GLN A 134 12.47 4.36 4.93
CA GLN A 134 11.44 3.77 5.77
C GLN A 134 11.67 2.27 5.94
N LEU A 135 11.64 1.82 7.18
CA LEU A 135 11.60 0.40 7.51
C LEU A 135 10.13 -0.04 7.59
N ASP A 136 9.61 -0.58 6.49
CA ASP A 136 8.18 -0.93 6.37
C ASP A 136 7.88 -2.40 6.70
N ARG A 137 8.92 -3.21 6.89
CA ARG A 137 8.87 -4.56 7.43
C ARG A 137 9.99 -4.75 8.42
N PHE A 138 9.64 -5.16 9.62
CA PHE A 138 10.60 -5.56 10.64
C PHE A 138 9.89 -6.47 11.64
N ASN A 139 9.96 -7.77 11.41
CA ASN A 139 9.23 -8.72 12.25
C ASN A 139 9.98 -10.02 12.44
N ILE A 140 9.68 -10.65 13.56
CA ILE A 140 10.05 -12.03 13.86
C ILE A 140 8.78 -12.88 13.82
N SER A 141 8.85 -14.03 13.17
CA SER A 141 7.77 -15.01 13.09
C SER A 141 8.24 -16.37 13.57
N TRP A 142 7.34 -17.03 14.28
CA TRP A 142 7.45 -18.39 14.73
C TRP A 142 6.27 -19.20 14.18
N GLN A 143 6.55 -20.37 13.62
CA GLN A 143 5.53 -21.29 13.13
C GLN A 143 5.95 -22.72 13.47
N ARG A 144 5.10 -23.44 14.18
CA ARG A 144 5.32 -24.85 14.49
C ARG A 144 4.01 -25.60 14.50
N GLU A 145 3.92 -26.63 13.66
CA GLU A 145 2.69 -27.40 13.47
C GLU A 145 1.51 -26.45 13.17
N ASP A 146 0.45 -26.50 13.96
CA ASP A 146 -0.77 -25.70 13.80
C ASP A 146 -0.71 -24.32 14.47
N ARG A 147 0.42 -23.94 15.08
CA ARG A 147 0.57 -22.72 15.86
C ARG A 147 1.51 -21.73 15.23
N GLY A 148 1.14 -20.48 15.20
CA GLY A 148 1.96 -19.38 14.71
C GLY A 148 1.93 -18.17 15.62
N ALA A 149 3.04 -17.44 15.64
CA ALA A 149 3.11 -16.11 16.25
C ALA A 149 3.99 -15.20 15.40
N ARG A 150 3.62 -13.93 15.32
CA ARG A 150 4.41 -12.90 14.63
C ARG A 150 4.36 -11.62 15.43
N VAL A 151 5.51 -10.95 15.56
CA VAL A 151 5.66 -9.71 16.34
C VAL A 151 6.51 -8.73 15.54
N GLY A 152 6.10 -7.46 15.52
CA GLY A 152 6.80 -6.36 14.88
C GLY A 152 5.98 -5.71 13.78
N ARG A 153 6.64 -5.15 12.76
CA ARG A 153 5.97 -4.52 11.61
C ARG A 153 5.81 -5.52 10.48
N PHE A 154 4.56 -5.84 10.15
CA PHE A 154 4.21 -6.73 9.05
C PHE A 154 2.82 -6.39 8.51
N ARG A 155 2.51 -6.84 7.30
CA ARG A 155 1.16 -6.71 6.76
C ARG A 155 0.23 -7.77 7.39
N VAL A 156 -0.87 -7.31 7.98
CA VAL A 156 -2.02 -8.15 8.32
C VAL A 156 -2.96 -8.12 7.11
N ASN A 157 -3.14 -9.25 6.46
CA ASN A 157 -3.98 -9.32 5.27
C ASN A 157 -5.21 -10.20 5.53
N TRP A 158 -6.34 -9.56 5.76
CA TRP A 158 -7.62 -10.23 5.97
C TRP A 158 -8.61 -10.01 4.81
N SER A 159 -8.14 -9.43 3.70
CA SER A 159 -8.95 -9.23 2.52
C SER A 159 -9.18 -10.51 1.73
N MET A 160 -10.39 -10.70 1.23
CA MET A 160 -10.77 -11.69 0.25
C MET A 160 -10.92 -11.09 -1.15
N ASN A 161 -11.42 -9.86 -1.23
CA ASN A 161 -11.55 -9.10 -2.46
C ASN A 161 -10.18 -8.59 -2.93
N THR A 162 -10.04 -8.25 -4.21
CA THR A 162 -8.82 -7.75 -4.82
C THR A 162 -8.87 -6.27 -5.17
N VAL A 163 -10.07 -5.69 -5.30
CA VAL A 163 -10.29 -4.27 -5.60
C VAL A 163 -10.49 -3.47 -4.32
N TRP A 164 -11.58 -3.67 -3.62
CA TRP A 164 -11.89 -2.99 -2.37
C TRP A 164 -12.06 -3.99 -1.23
N ASN A 165 -11.44 -3.71 -0.10
CA ASN A 165 -11.30 -4.66 0.99
C ASN A 165 -11.89 -4.12 2.30
N PRO A 166 -13.22 -4.17 2.50
CA PRO A 166 -13.86 -3.76 3.74
C PRO A 166 -13.31 -4.46 4.99
N ASN A 167 -12.82 -5.69 4.85
CA ASN A 167 -12.27 -6.49 5.94
C ASN A 167 -10.79 -6.26 6.21
N ASP A 168 -10.08 -5.47 5.40
CA ASP A 168 -8.68 -5.10 5.66
C ASP A 168 -8.62 -3.90 6.64
N ILE A 169 -8.95 -4.16 7.90
CA ILE A 169 -9.05 -3.15 8.98
C ILE A 169 -7.70 -2.64 9.49
N TYR A 170 -6.59 -3.25 9.05
CA TYR A 170 -5.23 -2.88 9.47
C TYR A 170 -4.43 -2.20 8.37
N ASN A 171 -4.60 -2.60 7.11
CA ASN A 171 -3.74 -2.21 6.00
C ASN A 171 -4.52 -1.88 4.71
N ALA A 172 -5.61 -1.12 4.83
CA ALA A 172 -6.36 -0.65 3.67
C ALA A 172 -5.47 0.08 2.65
N TYR A 173 -5.81 -0.01 1.36
CA TYR A 173 -5.02 0.56 0.28
C TYR A 173 -5.90 1.16 -0.83
N SER A 174 -5.31 2.08 -1.61
CA SER A 174 -5.95 2.66 -2.77
C SER A 174 -5.71 1.83 -4.03
N ILE A 175 -6.76 1.63 -4.82
CA ILE A 175 -6.66 0.99 -6.15
C ILE A 175 -5.91 1.89 -7.17
N TYR A 176 -5.75 3.18 -6.88
CA TYR A 176 -5.07 4.15 -7.74
C TYR A 176 -3.56 4.21 -7.50
N ASP A 177 -3.08 3.67 -6.36
CA ASP A 177 -1.66 3.56 -6.06
C ASP A 177 -1.07 2.29 -6.67
N PHE A 178 -0.58 2.43 -7.91
CA PHE A 178 0.11 1.35 -8.64
C PHE A 178 1.61 1.31 -8.35
N ASP A 179 2.18 2.34 -7.72
CA ASP A 179 3.61 2.44 -7.46
C ASP A 179 4.07 1.62 -6.25
N TYR A 180 3.16 1.36 -5.32
CA TYR A 180 3.45 0.66 -4.08
C TYR A 180 3.04 -0.82 -4.16
N GLU A 181 3.93 -1.65 -4.71
CA GLU A 181 3.71 -3.09 -4.90
C GLU A 181 3.54 -3.84 -3.57
N GLU A 182 4.35 -3.48 -2.54
CA GLU A 182 4.21 -4.04 -1.20
C GLU A 182 3.50 -3.05 -0.29
N ARG A 183 2.29 -3.37 0.09
CA ARG A 183 1.47 -2.53 0.95
C ARG A 183 2.10 -2.33 2.33
N ALA A 184 1.85 -1.18 2.94
CA ALA A 184 2.39 -0.79 4.23
C ALA A 184 2.16 -1.87 5.31
N GLY A 185 3.09 -1.99 6.24
CA GLY A 185 2.96 -2.85 7.42
C GLY A 185 2.33 -2.11 8.59
N THR A 186 1.77 -2.89 9.51
CA THR A 186 1.26 -2.45 10.82
C THR A 186 2.18 -3.01 11.90
N ASP A 187 2.49 -2.21 12.93
CA ASP A 187 3.15 -2.69 14.14
C ASP A 187 2.14 -3.50 14.94
N ALA A 188 2.37 -4.81 15.07
CA ALA A 188 1.38 -5.71 15.66
C ALA A 188 2.00 -6.94 16.32
N ILE A 189 1.17 -7.58 17.12
CA ILE A 189 1.38 -8.95 17.61
C ILE A 189 0.23 -9.77 17.04
N MET A 190 0.57 -10.88 16.37
CA MET A 190 -0.40 -11.83 15.83
C MET A 190 -0.13 -13.22 16.38
N VAL A 191 -1.18 -13.91 16.75
CA VAL A 191 -1.16 -15.33 17.11
C VAL A 191 -2.16 -16.04 16.24
N SER A 192 -1.77 -17.18 15.67
CA SER A 192 -2.61 -18.01 14.81
C SER A 192 -2.67 -19.45 15.29
N TYR A 193 -3.81 -20.08 15.07
CA TYR A 193 -4.02 -21.49 15.31
C TYR A 193 -4.83 -22.12 14.16
N HIS A 194 -4.25 -23.11 13.48
CA HIS A 194 -4.92 -23.85 12.44
C HIS A 194 -5.76 -24.98 13.05
N LEU A 195 -7.04 -25.03 12.74
CA LEU A 195 -7.99 -26.04 13.18
C LEU A 195 -8.02 -27.24 12.23
N GLY A 196 -7.58 -27.02 10.99
CA GLY A 196 -7.50 -27.99 9.93
C GLY A 196 -6.62 -27.49 8.79
N PHE A 197 -6.74 -28.10 7.62
CA PHE A 197 -5.91 -27.74 6.46
C PHE A 197 -6.17 -26.30 5.97
N ALA A 198 -7.43 -25.87 5.98
CA ALA A 198 -7.87 -24.56 5.47
C ALA A 198 -8.68 -23.75 6.49
N ASP A 199 -8.76 -24.22 7.74
CA ASP A 199 -9.53 -23.60 8.80
C ASP A 199 -8.61 -23.09 9.89
N GLY A 200 -8.95 -21.95 10.50
CA GLY A 200 -8.13 -21.42 11.58
C GLY A 200 -8.68 -20.17 12.23
N VAL A 201 -7.96 -19.74 13.25
CA VAL A 201 -8.23 -18.51 13.98
C VAL A 201 -6.96 -17.67 14.06
N GLU A 202 -7.11 -16.36 13.99
CA GLU A 202 -6.05 -15.37 14.13
C GLU A 202 -6.50 -14.30 15.10
N LEU A 203 -5.66 -13.97 16.07
CA LEU A 203 -5.84 -12.84 16.96
C LEU A 203 -4.72 -11.83 16.70
N VAL A 204 -5.08 -10.59 16.42
CA VAL A 204 -4.14 -9.50 16.18
C VAL A 204 -4.38 -8.36 17.16
N PHE A 205 -3.30 -7.89 17.76
CA PHE A 205 -3.24 -6.65 18.53
C PHE A 205 -2.27 -5.68 17.87
N ALA A 206 -2.74 -4.49 17.51
CA ALA A 206 -1.95 -3.41 16.94
C ALA A 206 -2.05 -2.17 17.86
N PRO A 207 -0.96 -1.80 18.54
CA PRO A 207 -0.92 -0.59 19.36
C PRO A 207 -0.99 0.67 18.47
N ALA A 208 -1.51 1.76 19.03
CA ALA A 208 -1.53 3.06 18.39
C ALA A 208 -0.76 4.11 19.18
N ARG A 209 -0.21 5.12 18.50
CA ARG A 209 0.46 6.26 19.19
C ARG A 209 -0.50 7.09 20.02
N ARG A 210 -1.76 7.19 19.59
CA ARG A 210 -2.81 7.90 20.33
C ARG A 210 -3.52 6.92 21.24
N SER A 211 -3.60 7.29 22.52
CA SER A 211 -4.34 6.49 23.51
C SER A 211 -5.78 6.25 23.07
N GLY A 212 -6.25 5.04 23.26
CA GLY A 212 -7.61 4.63 22.91
C GLY A 212 -7.84 4.30 21.43
N GLN A 213 -6.79 4.33 20.57
CA GLN A 213 -6.87 3.95 19.16
C GLN A 213 -6.20 2.60 18.85
N ASP A 214 -5.91 1.80 19.87
CA ASP A 214 -5.39 0.45 19.66
C ASP A 214 -6.44 -0.41 18.95
N SER A 215 -5.97 -1.29 18.07
CA SER A 215 -6.83 -2.23 17.36
C SER A 215 -6.59 -3.65 17.86
N THR A 216 -7.68 -4.37 18.13
CA THR A 216 -7.64 -5.79 18.53
C THR A 216 -8.79 -6.51 17.88
N ALA A 217 -8.50 -7.50 17.06
CA ALA A 217 -9.56 -8.27 16.41
C ALA A 217 -9.18 -9.75 16.28
N LEU A 218 -10.22 -10.57 16.32
CA LEU A 218 -10.18 -12.00 16.08
C LEU A 218 -10.78 -12.28 14.69
N ARG A 219 -10.09 -13.09 13.90
CA ARG A 219 -10.57 -13.64 12.64
C ARG A 219 -10.73 -15.15 12.79
N TYR A 220 -11.89 -15.68 12.37
CA TYR A 220 -12.08 -17.08 12.04
C TYR A 220 -12.17 -17.22 10.53
N PHE A 221 -11.53 -18.21 9.96
CA PHE A 221 -11.63 -18.55 8.52
C PHE A 221 -11.75 -20.04 8.33
N ALA A 222 -12.45 -20.43 7.29
CA ALA A 222 -12.70 -21.83 6.97
C ALA A 222 -12.96 -22.02 5.46
N ASN A 223 -12.64 -23.22 4.95
CA ASN A 223 -13.08 -23.66 3.63
C ASN A 223 -14.08 -24.82 3.76
N GLN A 224 -15.22 -24.70 3.09
CA GLN A 224 -16.18 -25.78 3.01
C GLN A 224 -16.75 -25.89 1.59
N SER A 225 -16.55 -27.04 0.97
CA SER A 225 -17.09 -27.36 -0.35
C SER A 225 -16.73 -26.36 -1.46
N GLY A 226 -15.49 -25.84 -1.43
CA GLY A 226 -15.01 -24.85 -2.41
C GLY A 226 -15.37 -23.40 -2.11
N TRP A 227 -16.00 -23.15 -0.95
CA TRP A 227 -16.26 -21.81 -0.44
C TRP A 227 -15.30 -21.49 0.68
N ASP A 228 -14.55 -20.40 0.53
CA ASP A 228 -13.81 -19.79 1.63
C ASP A 228 -14.72 -18.80 2.36
N TYR A 229 -14.73 -18.87 3.67
CA TYR A 229 -15.48 -17.97 4.53
C TYR A 229 -14.57 -17.32 5.56
N GLN A 230 -14.89 -16.11 5.97
CA GLN A 230 -14.28 -15.50 7.14
C GLN A 230 -15.30 -14.71 7.96
N MET A 231 -15.00 -14.62 9.25
CA MET A 231 -15.68 -13.75 10.21
C MET A 231 -14.64 -13.02 11.04
N ILE A 232 -14.84 -11.73 11.23
CA ILE A 232 -13.98 -10.84 11.99
C ILE A 232 -14.81 -10.18 13.08
N VAL A 233 -14.28 -10.14 14.30
CA VAL A 233 -14.89 -9.41 15.41
C VAL A 233 -13.81 -8.76 16.26
N GLY A 234 -14.03 -7.51 16.64
CA GLY A 234 -13.07 -6.82 17.49
C GLY A 234 -13.27 -5.32 17.55
N ARG A 235 -12.16 -4.63 17.75
CA ARG A 235 -12.08 -3.18 17.76
C ARG A 235 -11.01 -2.75 16.77
N SER A 236 -11.34 -1.83 15.87
CA SER A 236 -10.42 -1.17 14.97
C SER A 236 -10.38 0.32 15.28
N ARG A 237 -9.33 0.78 15.94
CA ARG A 237 -9.15 2.16 16.39
C ARG A 237 -10.33 2.67 17.23
N LEU A 238 -11.21 3.48 16.62
CA LEU A 238 -12.33 4.14 17.29
C LEU A 238 -13.65 3.38 17.17
N ASP A 239 -13.68 2.24 16.49
CA ASP A 239 -14.89 1.50 16.17
C ASP A 239 -14.83 0.06 16.67
N TYR A 240 -15.94 -0.47 17.18
CA TYR A 240 -16.15 -1.91 17.20
C TYR A 240 -16.41 -2.38 15.77
N VAL A 241 -15.87 -3.52 15.39
CA VAL A 241 -15.99 -4.07 14.04
C VAL A 241 -16.56 -5.46 14.05
N LEU A 242 -17.50 -5.70 13.13
CA LEU A 242 -17.96 -7.02 12.74
C LEU A 242 -17.79 -7.15 11.22
N GLY A 243 -16.96 -8.10 10.79
CA GLY A 243 -16.69 -8.36 9.39
C GLY A 243 -17.10 -9.78 8.98
N ILE A 244 -17.60 -9.95 7.78
CA ILE A 244 -17.80 -11.24 7.14
C ILE A 244 -17.28 -11.19 5.72
N GLY A 245 -16.87 -12.35 5.19
CA GLY A 245 -16.42 -12.43 3.80
C GLY A 245 -16.54 -13.83 3.26
N PHE A 246 -16.61 -13.93 1.94
CA PHE A 246 -16.58 -15.20 1.22
C PHE A 246 -15.82 -15.08 -0.09
N SER A 247 -15.30 -16.20 -0.56
CA SER A 247 -14.70 -16.35 -1.90
C SER A 247 -15.02 -17.74 -2.44
N THR A 248 -15.37 -17.81 -3.71
CA THR A 248 -15.68 -19.07 -4.40
C THR A 248 -15.54 -18.91 -5.91
N ASP A 249 -15.57 -20.02 -6.63
CA ASP A 249 -15.69 -20.05 -8.09
C ASP A 249 -17.08 -20.58 -8.49
N ILE A 250 -17.76 -19.84 -9.36
CA ILE A 250 -19.06 -20.22 -9.92
C ILE A 250 -18.94 -20.21 -11.45
N TYR A 251 -19.10 -21.37 -12.09
CA TYR A 251 -18.98 -21.53 -13.55
C TYR A 251 -17.67 -20.91 -14.10
N ASP A 252 -16.54 -21.20 -13.44
CA ASP A 252 -15.20 -20.69 -13.79
C ASP A 252 -15.01 -19.16 -13.59
N ALA A 253 -16.00 -18.48 -13.03
CA ALA A 253 -15.88 -17.09 -12.61
C ALA A 253 -15.57 -17.03 -11.11
N GLY A 254 -14.55 -16.29 -10.73
CA GLY A 254 -14.29 -15.95 -9.33
C GLY A 254 -15.41 -15.04 -8.81
N LEU A 255 -15.95 -15.34 -7.63
CA LEU A 255 -16.92 -14.49 -6.92
C LEU A 255 -16.46 -14.30 -5.50
N ARG A 256 -16.36 -13.04 -5.06
CA ARG A 256 -15.91 -12.64 -3.72
C ARG A 256 -16.83 -11.58 -3.16
N GLY A 257 -16.97 -11.57 -1.84
CA GLY A 257 -17.73 -10.54 -1.17
C GLY A 257 -17.27 -10.33 0.25
N GLU A 258 -17.26 -9.06 0.67
CA GLU A 258 -16.93 -8.63 2.02
C GLU A 258 -17.96 -7.63 2.52
N LEU A 259 -18.25 -7.69 3.82
CA LEU A 259 -19.06 -6.72 4.55
C LEU A 259 -18.40 -6.47 5.90
N SER A 260 -18.17 -5.20 6.23
CA SER A 260 -17.77 -4.75 7.55
C SER A 260 -18.76 -3.75 8.11
N TRP A 261 -19.13 -3.94 9.37
CA TRP A 261 -19.93 -3.02 10.15
C TRP A 261 -19.06 -2.38 11.22
N PHE A 262 -19.03 -1.05 11.24
CA PHE A 262 -18.29 -0.23 12.19
C PHE A 262 -19.27 0.48 13.14
N ASP A 263 -19.13 0.26 14.44
CA ASP A 263 -19.93 0.92 15.49
C ASP A 263 -18.98 1.74 16.37
N PRO A 264 -19.03 3.07 16.34
CA PRO A 264 -18.14 3.92 17.11
C PRO A 264 -18.19 3.60 18.61
N VAL A 265 -17.01 3.52 19.25
CA VAL A 265 -16.89 3.35 20.71
C VAL A 265 -17.50 4.54 21.44
N ASP A 266 -17.29 5.74 20.92
CA ASP A 266 -17.81 6.98 21.47
C ASP A 266 -18.64 7.70 20.40
N SER A 267 -19.73 8.34 20.80
CA SER A 267 -20.62 9.10 19.90
C SER A 267 -20.02 10.42 19.39
N ASN A 268 -18.86 10.82 19.93
CA ASN A 268 -18.14 12.03 19.53
C ASN A 268 -16.63 11.80 19.71
N TYR A 269 -15.87 12.18 18.70
CA TYR A 269 -14.42 12.16 18.76
C TYR A 269 -13.86 13.55 18.40
N GLN A 270 -13.14 14.16 19.35
CA GLN A 270 -12.52 15.50 19.21
C GLN A 270 -13.52 16.60 18.75
N GLY A 271 -14.77 16.53 19.21
CA GLY A 271 -15.80 17.50 18.85
C GLY A 271 -16.59 17.16 17.58
N THR A 272 -16.23 16.10 16.86
CA THR A 272 -16.94 15.64 15.67
C THR A 272 -17.82 14.43 16.01
N PRO A 273 -19.13 14.45 15.68
CA PRO A 273 -20.00 13.30 15.82
C PRO A 273 -19.45 12.11 15.02
N THR A 274 -19.47 10.94 15.63
CA THR A 274 -19.10 9.69 14.95
C THR A 274 -20.35 8.97 14.48
N GLN A 275 -20.24 8.23 13.37
CA GLN A 275 -21.39 7.56 12.75
C GLN A 275 -21.10 6.08 12.56
N LYS A 276 -22.16 5.27 12.72
CA LYS A 276 -22.10 3.85 12.38
C LYS A 276 -22.00 3.72 10.87
N THR A 277 -21.06 2.91 10.40
CA THR A 277 -20.79 2.77 8.98
C THR A 277 -20.81 1.29 8.57
N ALA A 278 -21.58 0.97 7.54
CA ALA A 278 -21.51 -0.31 6.84
C ALA A 278 -20.70 -0.12 5.55
N VAL A 279 -19.76 -1.02 5.30
CA VAL A 279 -18.97 -1.06 4.07
C VAL A 279 -19.09 -2.44 3.47
N ALA A 280 -19.62 -2.54 2.25
CA ALA A 280 -19.78 -3.80 1.54
C ALA A 280 -19.13 -3.73 0.17
N SER A 281 -18.50 -4.82 -0.27
CA SER A 281 -17.95 -4.95 -1.62
C SER A 281 -18.22 -6.35 -2.16
N VAL A 282 -18.62 -6.41 -3.44
CA VAL A 282 -18.76 -7.67 -4.21
C VAL A 282 -17.91 -7.54 -5.46
N GLU A 283 -17.19 -8.60 -5.77
CA GLU A 283 -16.24 -8.66 -6.88
C GLU A 283 -16.41 -9.96 -7.64
N THR A 284 -16.35 -9.88 -8.96
CA THR A 284 -16.29 -11.06 -9.84
C THR A 284 -15.20 -10.86 -10.87
N ASP A 285 -14.50 -11.93 -11.22
CA ASP A 285 -13.54 -11.98 -12.30
C ASP A 285 -13.75 -13.22 -13.18
N TYR A 286 -13.44 -13.08 -14.47
CA TYR A 286 -13.56 -14.17 -15.41
C TYR A 286 -12.41 -14.18 -16.41
N SER A 287 -11.78 -15.35 -16.57
CA SER A 287 -10.76 -15.57 -17.58
C SER A 287 -11.41 -16.11 -18.85
N PHE A 288 -11.46 -15.27 -19.89
CA PHE A 288 -11.99 -15.67 -21.20
C PHE A 288 -11.01 -16.57 -21.97
N GLY A 289 -9.78 -16.72 -21.47
CA GLY A 289 -8.74 -17.52 -22.11
C GLY A 289 -8.32 -17.00 -23.49
N GLY A 290 -8.09 -17.95 -24.41
CA GLY A 290 -7.64 -17.64 -25.76
C GLY A 290 -6.14 -17.29 -25.87
N GLN A 291 -5.70 -16.90 -27.06
CA GLN A 291 -4.27 -16.64 -27.34
C GLN A 291 -3.72 -15.39 -26.61
N ARG A 292 -4.60 -14.49 -26.14
CA ARG A 292 -4.24 -13.23 -25.49
C ARG A 292 -4.59 -13.20 -24.01
N SER A 293 -4.93 -14.31 -23.39
CA SER A 293 -5.20 -14.44 -21.95
C SER A 293 -6.09 -13.31 -21.40
N TRP A 294 -7.24 -13.11 -22.02
CA TRP A 294 -8.19 -12.08 -21.61
C TRP A 294 -8.71 -12.35 -20.20
N LEU A 295 -8.65 -11.33 -19.33
CA LEU A 295 -9.22 -11.35 -18.00
C LEU A 295 -10.07 -10.10 -17.80
N GLY A 296 -11.32 -10.29 -17.44
CA GLY A 296 -12.23 -9.20 -17.06
C GLY A 296 -12.55 -9.27 -15.59
N ARG A 297 -12.72 -8.12 -14.94
CA ARG A 297 -13.15 -8.01 -13.55
C ARG A 297 -14.17 -6.90 -13.43
N PHE A 298 -15.12 -7.12 -12.51
CA PHE A 298 -16.10 -6.13 -12.09
C PHE A 298 -16.21 -6.15 -10.59
N ALA A 299 -16.28 -4.97 -9.98
CA ALA A 299 -16.47 -4.81 -8.55
C ALA A 299 -17.49 -3.69 -8.26
N TRP A 300 -18.22 -3.85 -7.16
CA TRP A 300 -19.12 -2.87 -6.59
C TRP A 300 -18.78 -2.65 -5.13
N LEU A 301 -18.74 -1.38 -4.71
CA LEU A 301 -18.54 -0.94 -3.34
C LEU A 301 -19.73 -0.13 -2.88
N TYR A 302 -20.15 -0.37 -1.65
CA TYR A 302 -21.15 0.40 -0.92
C TYR A 302 -20.61 0.88 0.41
N ILE A 303 -20.79 2.16 0.72
CA ILE A 303 -20.50 2.78 2.02
C ILE A 303 -21.73 3.51 2.50
N SER A 304 -22.26 3.16 3.69
CA SER A 304 -23.50 3.78 4.19
C SER A 304 -23.31 5.23 4.60
N GLU A 305 -22.12 5.60 5.08
CA GLU A 305 -21.76 6.93 5.54
C GLU A 305 -20.37 7.27 4.98
N PRO A 306 -20.27 7.63 3.68
CA PRO A 306 -19.01 7.98 3.06
C PRO A 306 -18.47 9.29 3.61
N GLN A 307 -17.15 9.43 3.68
CA GLN A 307 -16.53 10.68 4.08
C GLN A 307 -16.65 11.72 2.95
N GLU A 308 -17.22 12.85 3.23
CA GLU A 308 -17.28 13.96 2.29
C GLU A 308 -15.86 14.46 1.96
N VAL A 309 -15.60 14.65 0.69
CA VAL A 309 -14.37 15.24 0.15
C VAL A 309 -14.70 16.35 -0.81
N THR A 310 -13.86 17.36 -0.86
CA THR A 310 -14.10 18.57 -1.65
C THR A 310 -13.36 18.57 -2.99
N SER A 311 -12.37 17.67 -3.19
CA SER A 311 -11.62 17.58 -4.45
C SER A 311 -10.96 16.22 -4.61
N ALA A 312 -10.58 15.89 -5.86
CA ALA A 312 -9.80 14.70 -6.18
C ALA A 312 -8.49 14.62 -5.38
N LEU A 313 -7.78 15.74 -5.25
CA LEU A 313 -6.53 15.80 -4.49
C LEU A 313 -6.74 15.49 -3.00
N THR A 314 -7.85 16.00 -2.43
CA THR A 314 -8.22 15.68 -1.04
C THR A 314 -8.47 14.19 -0.88
N TYR A 315 -9.24 13.58 -1.78
CA TYR A 315 -9.52 12.13 -1.75
C TYR A 315 -8.26 11.27 -1.88
N LEU A 316 -7.40 11.58 -2.86
CA LEU A 316 -6.18 10.80 -3.10
C LEU A 316 -5.15 10.89 -1.96
N ASN A 317 -5.24 11.92 -1.11
CA ASN A 317 -4.36 12.12 0.05
C ASN A 317 -5.01 11.77 1.39
N LEU A 318 -6.26 11.28 1.40
CA LEU A 318 -6.89 10.82 2.64
C LEU A 318 -6.12 9.66 3.27
N PRO A 319 -6.02 9.63 4.61
CA PRO A 319 -5.59 8.42 5.31
C PRO A 319 -6.55 7.28 4.99
N LEU A 320 -6.04 6.24 4.34
CA LEU A 320 -6.85 5.11 3.94
C LEU A 320 -7.18 4.21 5.13
N ASP A 321 -8.45 3.93 5.29
CA ASP A 321 -8.99 2.86 6.12
C ASP A 321 -10.18 2.19 5.39
N ALA A 322 -10.78 1.19 5.99
CA ALA A 322 -11.89 0.47 5.38
C ALA A 322 -13.14 1.34 5.15
N LYS A 323 -13.30 2.47 5.85
CA LYS A 323 -14.44 3.40 5.70
C LYS A 323 -14.18 4.47 4.64
N THR A 324 -12.92 4.67 4.21
CA THR A 324 -12.51 5.69 3.23
C THR A 324 -12.13 5.11 1.88
N LEU A 325 -12.55 3.89 1.58
CA LEU A 325 -12.30 3.22 0.28
C LEU A 325 -12.96 3.95 -0.90
N SER A 326 -14.03 4.72 -0.65
CA SER A 326 -14.66 5.66 -1.57
C SER A 326 -15.25 6.85 -0.81
N PHE A 327 -15.52 7.92 -1.52
CA PHE A 327 -16.16 9.13 -1.02
C PHE A 327 -17.66 9.22 -1.37
N THR A 328 -18.22 8.15 -1.98
CA THR A 328 -19.62 8.07 -2.39
C THR A 328 -20.29 6.83 -1.83
N HIS A 329 -21.62 6.80 -1.81
CA HIS A 329 -22.38 5.64 -1.33
C HIS A 329 -22.17 4.42 -2.21
N HIS A 330 -22.18 4.61 -3.53
CA HIS A 330 -21.96 3.54 -4.49
C HIS A 330 -20.79 3.88 -5.41
N THR A 331 -19.91 2.90 -5.61
CA THR A 331 -18.81 3.00 -6.56
C THR A 331 -18.74 1.69 -7.35
N TRP A 332 -18.59 1.79 -8.65
CA TRP A 332 -18.43 0.66 -9.56
C TRP A 332 -17.03 0.70 -10.16
N TYR A 333 -16.45 -0.45 -10.33
CA TYR A 333 -15.15 -0.63 -10.99
C TYR A 333 -15.22 -1.76 -11.99
N SER A 334 -14.55 -1.60 -13.13
CA SER A 334 -14.34 -2.66 -14.09
C SER A 334 -12.95 -2.55 -14.68
N ASP A 335 -12.30 -3.68 -14.92
CA ASP A 335 -11.10 -3.73 -15.74
C ASP A 335 -11.13 -4.88 -16.74
N LEU A 336 -10.38 -4.68 -17.82
CA LEU A 336 -10.16 -5.68 -18.86
C LEU A 336 -8.66 -5.70 -19.18
N SER A 337 -8.02 -6.83 -18.96
CA SER A 337 -6.61 -7.00 -19.26
C SER A 337 -6.38 -8.10 -20.31
N PHE A 338 -5.36 -7.94 -21.14
CA PHE A 338 -4.99 -8.91 -22.16
C PHE A 338 -3.52 -8.77 -22.58
N ASP A 339 -2.96 -9.86 -23.08
CA ASP A 339 -1.60 -9.88 -23.60
C ASP A 339 -1.58 -9.38 -25.04
N LEU A 340 -1.04 -8.16 -25.27
CA LEU A 340 -0.80 -7.63 -26.60
C LEU A 340 0.26 -8.47 -27.33
N THR A 341 1.31 -8.80 -26.58
CA THR A 341 2.36 -9.77 -26.95
C THR A 341 2.69 -10.60 -25.71
N PRO A 342 3.41 -11.74 -25.82
CA PRO A 342 3.84 -12.49 -24.64
C PRO A 342 4.65 -11.70 -23.59
N LEU A 343 5.21 -10.56 -24.00
CA LEU A 343 6.02 -9.68 -23.14
C LEU A 343 5.27 -8.41 -22.72
N ASN A 344 4.08 -8.14 -23.26
CA ASN A 344 3.34 -6.90 -23.00
C ASN A 344 1.88 -7.19 -22.66
N ARG A 345 1.51 -6.87 -21.41
CA ARG A 345 0.14 -6.92 -20.93
C ARG A 345 -0.45 -5.52 -20.85
N LEU A 346 -1.61 -5.34 -21.47
CA LEU A 346 -2.41 -4.10 -21.38
C LEU A 346 -3.56 -4.32 -20.39
N THR A 347 -3.88 -3.27 -19.63
CA THR A 347 -5.07 -3.22 -18.78
C THR A 347 -5.78 -1.90 -18.98
N LEU A 348 -7.06 -1.97 -19.34
CA LEU A 348 -7.99 -0.84 -19.34
C LEU A 348 -8.86 -0.96 -18.07
N SER A 349 -8.95 0.12 -17.28
CA SER A 349 -9.75 0.17 -16.06
C SER A 349 -10.64 1.40 -16.04
N ALA A 350 -11.78 1.29 -15.36
CA ALA A 350 -12.68 2.41 -15.14
C ALA A 350 -13.38 2.29 -13.79
N SER A 351 -13.59 3.42 -13.12
CA SER A 351 -14.49 3.53 -11.97
C SER A 351 -15.55 4.58 -12.27
N TYR A 352 -16.74 4.38 -11.72
CA TYR A 352 -17.83 5.35 -11.74
C TYR A 352 -18.40 5.51 -10.34
N TYR A 353 -18.67 6.74 -9.96
CA TYR A 353 -19.14 7.17 -8.66
C TYR A 353 -20.54 7.74 -8.76
N ASP A 354 -21.36 7.62 -7.73
CA ASP A 354 -22.75 8.09 -7.77
C ASP A 354 -22.91 9.62 -7.72
N ASP A 355 -21.81 10.38 -7.48
CA ASP A 355 -21.75 11.83 -7.67
C ASP A 355 -21.50 12.24 -9.13
N ASN A 356 -21.45 11.30 -10.08
CA ASN A 356 -21.06 11.46 -11.49
C ASN A 356 -19.57 11.76 -11.71
N SER A 357 -18.70 11.50 -10.75
CA SER A 357 -17.28 11.39 -10.98
C SER A 357 -16.95 10.09 -11.72
N TYR A 358 -15.87 10.10 -12.49
CA TYR A 358 -15.33 8.90 -13.11
C TYR A 358 -13.79 8.89 -13.11
N PHE A 359 -13.26 7.69 -13.16
CA PHE A 359 -11.85 7.42 -13.43
C PHE A 359 -11.73 6.49 -14.63
N VAL A 360 -10.76 6.74 -15.50
CA VAL A 360 -10.37 5.84 -16.59
C VAL A 360 -8.85 5.67 -16.55
N GLY A 361 -8.39 4.42 -16.57
CA GLY A 361 -6.98 4.06 -16.54
C GLY A 361 -6.60 3.17 -17.72
N LEU A 362 -5.42 3.41 -18.29
CA LEU A 362 -4.78 2.51 -19.24
C LEU A 362 -3.35 2.24 -18.76
N SER A 363 -3.00 0.98 -18.60
CA SER A 363 -1.64 0.59 -18.24
C SER A 363 -1.06 -0.41 -19.23
N SER A 364 0.25 -0.32 -19.46
CA SER A 364 1.03 -1.26 -20.25
C SER A 364 2.23 -1.71 -19.44
N SER A 365 2.29 -3.01 -19.14
CA SER A 365 3.41 -3.65 -18.46
C SER A 365 4.21 -4.45 -19.48
N TYR A 366 5.44 -4.01 -19.75
CA TYR A 366 6.33 -4.59 -20.76
C TYR A 366 7.59 -5.18 -20.12
N SER A 367 7.84 -6.46 -20.32
CA SER A 367 9.09 -7.12 -19.93
C SER A 367 10.18 -6.80 -20.95
N LEU A 368 11.15 -5.95 -20.55
CA LEU A 368 12.27 -5.55 -21.40
C LEU A 368 13.35 -6.63 -21.45
N ALA A 369 13.59 -7.28 -20.31
CA ALA A 369 14.51 -8.40 -20.11
C ALA A 369 14.08 -9.19 -18.88
N ASN A 370 14.81 -10.25 -18.48
CA ASN A 370 14.43 -11.12 -17.35
C ASN A 370 14.16 -10.32 -16.06
N ASP A 371 15.00 -9.32 -15.75
CA ASP A 371 14.93 -8.55 -14.49
C ASP A 371 14.49 -7.09 -14.71
N TRP A 372 14.13 -6.73 -15.96
CA TRP A 372 13.77 -5.37 -16.34
C TRP A 372 12.32 -5.27 -16.81
N GLN A 373 11.58 -4.36 -16.22
CA GLN A 373 10.19 -4.06 -16.57
C GLN A 373 10.01 -2.58 -16.85
N LEU A 374 9.24 -2.26 -17.89
CA LEU A 374 8.72 -0.93 -18.17
C LEU A 374 7.23 -0.94 -17.91
N LEU A 375 6.76 -0.05 -17.05
CA LEU A 375 5.35 0.19 -16.80
C LEU A 375 5.00 1.62 -17.24
N THR A 376 4.04 1.76 -18.14
CA THR A 376 3.45 3.05 -18.49
C THR A 376 1.99 3.07 -18.07
N VAL A 377 1.54 4.18 -17.48
CA VAL A 377 0.17 4.33 -16.97
C VAL A 377 -0.36 5.70 -17.38
N ILE A 378 -1.61 5.71 -17.82
CA ILE A 378 -2.41 6.91 -18.04
C ILE A 378 -3.60 6.80 -17.09
N GLN A 379 -3.84 7.82 -16.30
CA GLN A 379 -5.00 7.92 -15.41
C GLN A 379 -5.72 9.24 -15.70
N ASN A 380 -7.00 9.17 -15.99
CA ASN A 380 -7.85 10.36 -16.18
C ASN A 380 -8.96 10.35 -15.13
N PHE A 381 -9.03 11.42 -14.39
CA PHE A 381 -10.06 11.72 -13.39
C PHE A 381 -10.93 12.86 -13.94
N GLY A 382 -12.26 12.67 -13.98
CA GLY A 382 -13.19 13.65 -14.48
C GLY A 382 -14.61 13.40 -13.98
N GLY A 383 -15.57 14.19 -14.46
CA GLY A 383 -16.97 14.06 -14.06
C GLY A 383 -17.83 15.22 -14.50
N SER A 384 -19.04 15.31 -13.96
CA SER A 384 -19.86 16.51 -14.08
C SER A 384 -19.22 17.67 -13.30
N ARG A 385 -19.53 18.93 -13.65
CA ARG A 385 -18.92 20.11 -13.00
C ARG A 385 -19.11 20.17 -11.49
N ASP A 386 -20.18 19.57 -10.98
CA ASP A 386 -20.53 19.56 -9.55
C ASP A 386 -20.04 18.27 -8.85
N SER A 387 -19.29 17.40 -9.54
CA SER A 387 -18.73 16.18 -8.97
C SER A 387 -17.29 16.39 -8.50
N VAL A 388 -16.83 15.58 -7.56
CA VAL A 388 -15.51 15.70 -6.92
C VAL A 388 -14.37 15.69 -7.94
N PHE A 389 -14.42 14.81 -8.95
CA PHE A 389 -13.37 14.74 -9.99
C PHE A 389 -13.66 15.69 -11.17
N GLY A 390 -14.91 16.17 -11.31
CA GLY A 390 -15.28 17.07 -12.38
C GLY A 390 -15.02 18.56 -12.07
N GLU A 391 -14.85 18.92 -10.80
CA GLU A 391 -14.46 20.26 -10.40
C GLU A 391 -13.04 20.62 -10.87
N GLU A 392 -12.11 19.65 -10.76
CA GLU A 392 -10.71 19.77 -11.22
C GLU A 392 -10.31 18.52 -12.01
N PRO A 393 -10.77 18.36 -13.27
CA PRO A 393 -10.38 17.21 -14.08
C PRO A 393 -8.86 17.15 -14.24
N THR A 394 -8.28 15.96 -14.09
CA THR A 394 -6.83 15.80 -14.13
C THR A 394 -6.44 14.54 -14.87
N THR A 395 -5.46 14.65 -15.75
CA THR A 395 -4.81 13.49 -16.38
C THR A 395 -3.40 13.32 -15.84
N LEU A 396 -3.08 12.12 -15.41
CA LEU A 396 -1.74 11.74 -14.94
C LEU A 396 -1.11 10.75 -15.89
N LEU A 397 0.13 11.02 -16.29
CA LEU A 397 0.95 10.16 -17.14
C LEU A 397 2.14 9.67 -16.33
N PHE A 398 2.35 8.36 -16.30
CA PHE A 398 3.47 7.76 -15.60
C PHE A 398 4.30 6.89 -16.53
N ALA A 399 5.62 6.98 -16.37
CA ALA A 399 6.57 6.06 -16.97
C ALA A 399 7.53 5.56 -15.90
N ASN A 400 7.57 4.25 -15.69
CA ASN A 400 8.34 3.59 -14.64
C ASN A 400 9.21 2.50 -15.26
N ILE A 401 10.51 2.54 -15.01
CA ILE A 401 11.45 1.46 -15.34
C ILE A 401 11.98 0.85 -14.05
N LYS A 402 11.86 -0.47 -13.92
CA LYS A 402 12.23 -1.24 -12.74
C LYS A 402 13.26 -2.31 -13.09
N TYR A 403 14.28 -2.42 -12.25
CA TYR A 403 15.22 -3.54 -12.20
C TYR A 403 15.03 -4.31 -10.89
N SER A 404 14.82 -5.61 -10.98
CA SER A 404 14.68 -6.51 -9.81
C SER A 404 15.93 -7.38 -9.68
N PHE A 405 16.34 -7.71 -8.45
CA PHE A 405 17.54 -8.53 -8.16
C PHE A 405 17.30 -9.48 -6.99
#